data_b470fddc28bc06fc1103f16854f18e39
#
_entry.id   b470fddc28bc06fc1103f16854f18e39
#
_cell.length_a   1.000
_cell.length_b   1.000
_cell.length_c   1.000
_cell.angle_alpha   90.00
_cell.angle_beta   90.00
_cell.angle_gamma   90.00
#
_symmetry.space_group_name_H-M   'P 1'
#
loop_
_entity.id
_entity.type
_entity.pdbx_description
1 polymer ?
#
loop_
_entity_poly.entity_id
_entity_poly.type
_entity_poly.pdbx_seq_one_letter_code
_entity_poly.pdbx_strand_id
1 'polypeptide(L)'
;MYATGIRVSELASINIDDIVNSEQIKVLGKGSKFRVVYINEKSRINLQDYLKERMKKSVNSNSLFINKYGKRLSVRSIQKIIKKYGFIAGLDTSIHPHMLRHTFATQMLSNGADLRTVQTLLGHSRIATTQIYTHVANKDMEESYFNSHPRVETR
;
A
#
# COMPACT_ATOMS: atom_id res chain seq x y z
N MET A 1 -3.25 -1.46 -2.15
CA MET A 1 -3.14 -2.79 -1.51
C MET A 1 -2.43 -3.78 -2.41
N TYR A 2 -2.90 -3.99 -3.63
CA TYR A 2 -2.20 -4.84 -4.61
C TYR A 2 -0.76 -4.34 -4.88
N ALA A 3 -0.55 -3.03 -5.00
CA ALA A 3 0.77 -2.46 -5.25
C ALA A 3 1.72 -2.43 -4.03
N THR A 4 1.21 -2.51 -2.82
CA THR A 4 2.00 -2.22 -1.60
C THR A 4 1.94 -3.32 -0.55
N GLY A 5 1.04 -4.28 -0.70
CA GLY A 5 0.79 -5.31 0.29
C GLY A 5 0.26 -4.81 1.65
N ILE A 6 -0.12 -3.53 1.81
CA ILE A 6 -0.59 -2.99 3.10
C ILE A 6 -1.91 -3.60 3.54
N ARG A 7 -2.17 -3.60 4.86
CA ARG A 7 -3.45 -4.03 5.43
C ARG A 7 -4.54 -2.99 5.17
N VAL A 8 -5.80 -3.42 5.09
CA VAL A 8 -6.92 -2.50 4.87
C VAL A 8 -7.07 -1.47 5.99
N SER A 9 -6.78 -1.83 7.23
CA SER A 9 -6.78 -0.90 8.37
C SER A 9 -5.65 0.14 8.25
N GLU A 10 -4.47 -0.29 7.82
CA GLU A 10 -3.35 0.61 7.55
C GLU A 10 -3.71 1.59 6.42
N LEU A 11 -4.29 1.10 5.31
CA LEU A 11 -4.75 1.95 4.21
C LEU A 11 -5.78 3.00 4.69
N ALA A 12 -6.73 2.59 5.52
CA ALA A 12 -7.75 3.48 6.05
C ALA A 12 -7.17 4.59 6.96
N SER A 13 -6.05 4.31 7.63
CA SER A 13 -5.44 5.25 8.59
C SER A 13 -4.48 6.26 7.97
N ILE A 14 -4.04 6.08 6.74
CA ILE A 14 -3.06 6.96 6.08
C ILE A 14 -3.57 8.41 6.04
N ASN A 15 -2.68 9.34 6.37
CA ASN A 15 -2.86 10.78 6.26
C ASN A 15 -2.10 11.33 5.04
N ILE A 16 -2.35 12.57 4.67
CA ILE A 16 -1.61 13.25 3.60
C ILE A 16 -0.13 13.39 4.01
N ASP A 17 0.13 13.72 5.27
CA ASP A 17 1.47 13.91 5.82
C ASP A 17 2.29 12.62 5.90
N ASP A 18 1.65 11.47 5.68
CA ASP A 18 2.34 10.18 5.62
C ASP A 18 2.99 9.90 4.24
N ILE A 19 2.74 10.76 3.24
CA ILE A 19 3.41 10.70 1.94
C ILE A 19 4.83 11.27 2.12
N VAL A 20 5.82 10.40 2.08
CA VAL A 20 7.23 10.78 2.25
C VAL A 20 7.77 11.42 0.98
N ASN A 21 7.51 10.78 -0.16
CA ASN A 21 7.85 11.28 -1.50
C ASN A 21 6.93 10.64 -2.56
N SER A 22 7.27 10.81 -3.83
CA SER A 22 6.45 10.28 -4.94
C SER A 22 6.31 8.75 -4.97
N GLU A 23 7.18 8.02 -4.31
CA GLU A 23 7.26 6.55 -4.36
C GLU A 23 7.12 5.88 -2.99
N GLN A 24 7.03 6.66 -1.91
CA GLN A 24 7.10 6.15 -0.54
C GLN A 24 5.99 6.72 0.34
N ILE A 25 5.32 5.84 1.06
CA ILE A 25 4.29 6.19 2.05
C ILE A 25 4.64 5.54 3.38
N LYS A 26 4.61 6.34 4.45
CA LYS A 26 4.76 5.87 5.81
C LYS A 26 3.45 5.28 6.30
N VAL A 27 3.48 4.08 6.84
CA VAL A 27 2.28 3.42 7.38
C VAL A 27 2.49 2.99 8.83
N LEU A 28 1.47 3.15 9.64
CA LEU A 28 1.45 2.72 11.03
C LEU A 28 1.00 1.26 11.11
N GLY A 29 1.91 0.37 11.48
CA GLY A 29 1.66 -1.05 11.64
C GLY A 29 1.25 -1.46 13.05
N LYS A 30 1.17 -2.77 13.30
CA LYS A 30 0.88 -3.33 14.62
C LYS A 30 1.93 -2.91 15.66
N GLY A 31 1.49 -2.54 16.85
CA GLY A 31 2.36 -2.10 17.95
C GLY A 31 2.91 -0.69 17.77
N SER A 32 2.19 0.18 17.06
CA SER A 32 2.56 1.58 16.85
C SER A 32 3.92 1.78 16.17
N LYS A 33 4.40 0.78 15.43
CA LYS A 33 5.64 0.87 14.66
C LYS A 33 5.35 1.36 13.25
N PHE A 34 6.09 2.37 12.81
CA PHE A 34 6.03 2.84 11.43
C PHE A 34 6.90 1.97 10.52
N ARG A 35 6.46 1.82 9.28
CA ARG A 35 7.29 1.33 8.19
C ARG A 35 6.98 2.11 6.92
N VAL A 36 7.91 2.12 6.00
CA VAL A 36 7.71 2.67 4.65
C VAL A 36 7.17 1.56 3.75
N VAL A 37 6.24 1.90 2.89
CA VAL A 37 5.78 1.07 1.77
C VAL A 37 6.06 1.80 0.47
N TYR A 38 6.43 1.04 -0.55
CA TYR A 38 6.74 1.56 -1.88
C TYR A 38 5.50 1.48 -2.76
N ILE A 39 5.35 2.45 -3.66
CA ILE A 39 4.31 2.46 -4.68
C ILE A 39 4.95 2.47 -6.06
N ASN A 40 4.42 1.65 -6.97
CA ASN A 40 4.88 1.59 -8.33
C ASN A 40 4.37 2.80 -9.14
N GLU A 41 4.95 3.01 -10.31
CA GLU A 41 4.67 4.14 -11.20
C GLU A 41 3.17 4.31 -11.48
N LYS A 42 2.46 3.25 -11.83
CA LYS A 42 1.03 3.30 -12.10
C LYS A 42 0.21 3.75 -10.88
N SER A 43 0.59 3.29 -9.68
CA SER A 43 -0.07 3.71 -8.44
C SER A 43 0.27 5.15 -8.09
N ARG A 44 1.48 5.61 -8.40
CA ARG A 44 1.93 6.99 -8.21
C ARG A 44 1.10 7.95 -9.07
N ILE A 45 0.95 7.66 -10.36
CA ILE A 45 0.14 8.47 -11.27
C ILE A 45 -1.31 8.56 -10.78
N ASN A 46 -1.93 7.41 -10.47
CA ASN A 46 -3.30 7.38 -9.95
C ASN A 46 -3.45 8.15 -8.63
N LEU A 47 -2.46 8.10 -7.75
CA LEU A 47 -2.47 8.83 -6.49
C LEU A 47 -2.37 10.34 -6.73
N GLN A 48 -1.51 10.78 -7.65
CA GLN A 48 -1.39 12.19 -8.01
C GLN A 48 -2.69 12.74 -8.59
N ASP A 49 -3.35 12.00 -9.50
CA ASP A 49 -4.62 12.42 -10.07
C ASP A 49 -5.73 12.45 -9.02
N TYR A 50 -5.77 11.47 -8.12
CA TYR A 50 -6.66 11.50 -6.97
C TYR A 50 -6.43 12.73 -6.08
N LEU A 51 -5.17 13.09 -5.79
CA LEU A 51 -4.84 14.26 -4.98
C LEU A 51 -5.27 15.55 -5.65
N LYS A 52 -5.10 15.70 -6.97
CA LYS A 52 -5.60 16.86 -7.74
C LYS A 52 -7.12 17.00 -7.57
N GLU A 53 -7.88 15.91 -7.74
CA GLU A 53 -9.34 15.93 -7.57
C GLU A 53 -9.77 16.18 -6.12
N ARG A 54 -8.99 15.66 -5.16
CA ARG A 54 -9.23 15.89 -3.73
C ARG A 54 -9.03 17.36 -3.35
N MET A 55 -8.01 18.04 -3.91
CA MET A 55 -7.73 19.45 -3.66
C MET A 55 -8.83 20.39 -4.15
N LYS A 56 -9.57 20.00 -5.20
CA LYS A 56 -10.75 20.76 -5.68
C LYS A 56 -11.90 20.76 -4.67
N LYS A 57 -11.89 19.84 -3.71
CA LYS A 57 -12.91 19.78 -2.66
C LYS A 57 -12.40 20.53 -1.44
N SER A 58 -13.21 21.46 -0.92
CA SER A 58 -12.93 22.16 0.35
C SER A 58 -13.10 21.16 1.52
N VAL A 59 -12.05 20.38 1.81
CA VAL A 59 -12.11 19.31 2.82
C VAL A 59 -11.18 19.63 3.98
N ASN A 60 -11.73 19.80 5.15
CA ASN A 60 -10.98 19.94 6.40
C ASN A 60 -10.70 18.53 7.00
N SER A 61 -9.87 17.74 6.35
CA SER A 61 -9.46 16.42 6.83
C SER A 61 -8.04 16.10 6.37
N ASN A 62 -7.20 15.67 7.29
CA ASN A 62 -5.84 15.20 6.98
C ASN A 62 -5.81 13.77 6.40
N SER A 63 -6.96 13.06 6.38
CA SER A 63 -7.02 11.70 5.84
C SER A 63 -6.65 11.68 4.36
N LEU A 64 -5.77 10.75 3.95
CA LEU A 64 -5.42 10.59 2.54
C LEU A 64 -6.66 10.22 1.72
N PHE A 65 -7.39 9.18 2.11
CA PHE A 65 -8.59 8.74 1.41
C PHE A 65 -9.86 9.18 2.12
N ILE A 66 -10.73 9.87 1.38
CA ILE A 66 -11.98 10.45 1.88
C ILE A 66 -13.20 9.90 1.15
N ASN A 67 -14.32 9.90 1.82
CA ASN A 67 -15.61 9.59 1.23
C ASN A 67 -16.24 10.83 0.54
N LYS A 68 -17.45 10.68 -0.01
CA LYS A 68 -18.17 11.78 -0.67
C LYS A 68 -18.49 12.96 0.24
N TYR A 69 -18.45 12.77 1.55
CA TYR A 69 -18.71 13.81 2.57
C TYR A 69 -17.42 14.44 3.10
N GLY A 70 -16.26 14.18 2.50
CA GLY A 70 -14.97 14.69 2.94
C GLY A 70 -14.41 14.04 4.21
N LYS A 71 -15.04 13.00 4.74
CA LYS A 71 -14.59 12.27 5.95
C LYS A 71 -13.73 11.07 5.57
N ARG A 72 -12.85 10.66 6.49
CA ARG A 72 -11.99 9.47 6.35
C ARG A 72 -12.77 8.25 5.84
N LEU A 73 -12.21 7.54 4.87
CA LEU A 73 -12.77 6.30 4.37
C LEU A 73 -12.62 5.20 5.42
N SER A 74 -13.73 4.57 5.81
CA SER A 74 -13.70 3.46 6.76
C SER A 74 -13.22 2.16 6.10
N VAL A 75 -12.71 1.23 6.90
CA VAL A 75 -12.34 -0.14 6.46
C VAL A 75 -13.50 -0.79 5.70
N ARG A 76 -14.73 -0.69 6.23
CA ARG A 76 -15.94 -1.24 5.59
C ARG A 76 -16.22 -0.61 4.23
N SER A 77 -15.98 0.69 4.08
CA SER A 77 -16.14 1.37 2.78
C SER A 77 -15.10 0.89 1.77
N ILE A 78 -13.85 0.72 2.19
CA ILE A 78 -12.78 0.19 1.33
C ILE A 78 -13.12 -1.24 0.88
N GLN A 79 -13.58 -2.10 1.79
CA GLN A 79 -14.03 -3.46 1.45
C GLN A 79 -15.15 -3.46 0.41
N LYS A 80 -16.16 -2.58 0.58
CA LYS A 80 -17.25 -2.42 -0.42
C LYS A 80 -16.73 -1.96 -1.77
N ILE A 81 -15.77 -1.03 -1.80
CA ILE A 81 -15.15 -0.54 -3.05
C ILE A 81 -14.41 -1.70 -3.74
N ILE A 82 -13.61 -2.46 -3.02
CA ILE A 82 -12.87 -3.61 -3.57
C ILE A 82 -13.85 -4.62 -4.17
N LYS A 83 -14.90 -4.99 -3.42
CA LYS A 83 -15.93 -5.93 -3.90
C LYS A 83 -16.63 -5.41 -5.16
N LYS A 84 -17.01 -4.13 -5.18
CA LYS A 84 -17.65 -3.49 -6.35
C LYS A 84 -16.77 -3.59 -7.59
N TYR A 85 -15.49 -3.23 -7.48
CA TYR A 85 -14.59 -3.27 -8.62
C TYR A 85 -14.21 -4.69 -9.04
N GLY A 86 -14.18 -5.64 -8.11
CA GLY A 86 -14.06 -7.06 -8.43
C GLY A 86 -15.21 -7.55 -9.30
N PHE A 87 -16.45 -7.20 -8.93
CA PHE A 87 -17.64 -7.51 -9.73
C PHE A 87 -17.59 -6.85 -11.13
N ILE A 88 -17.24 -5.56 -11.21
CA ILE A 88 -17.11 -4.84 -12.49
C ILE A 88 -16.04 -5.49 -13.39
N ALA A 89 -14.98 -6.04 -12.80
CA ALA A 89 -13.91 -6.74 -13.52
C ALA A 89 -14.29 -8.17 -13.94
N GLY A 90 -15.54 -8.62 -13.72
CA GLY A 90 -15.99 -9.96 -14.10
C GLY A 90 -15.40 -11.09 -13.27
N LEU A 91 -14.97 -10.81 -12.03
CA LEU A 91 -14.40 -11.83 -11.18
C LEU A 91 -15.52 -12.57 -10.42
N ASP A 92 -15.63 -13.88 -10.64
CA ASP A 92 -16.66 -14.74 -10.04
C ASP A 92 -16.53 -14.89 -8.53
N THR A 93 -15.34 -14.63 -7.99
CA THR A 93 -15.06 -14.73 -6.56
C THR A 93 -15.19 -13.39 -5.86
N SER A 94 -15.70 -13.42 -4.62
CA SER A 94 -15.77 -12.22 -3.78
C SER A 94 -14.37 -11.76 -3.39
N ILE A 95 -13.83 -10.79 -4.15
CA ILE A 95 -12.53 -10.20 -3.83
C ILE A 95 -12.60 -9.43 -2.51
N HIS A 96 -11.60 -9.65 -1.68
CA HIS A 96 -11.45 -8.99 -0.39
C HIS A 96 -9.99 -8.54 -0.13
N PRO A 97 -9.76 -7.64 0.82
CA PRO A 97 -8.44 -7.04 1.07
C PRO A 97 -7.30 -8.05 1.25
N HIS A 98 -7.55 -9.16 1.95
CA HIS A 98 -6.52 -10.18 2.18
C HIS A 98 -6.07 -10.88 0.90
N MET A 99 -6.98 -11.07 -0.07
CA MET A 99 -6.61 -11.63 -1.38
C MET A 99 -5.64 -10.71 -2.13
N LEU A 100 -5.92 -9.40 -2.17
CA LEU A 100 -5.04 -8.44 -2.83
C LEU A 100 -3.63 -8.42 -2.21
N ARG A 101 -3.57 -8.50 -0.88
CA ARG A 101 -2.30 -8.58 -0.16
C ARG A 101 -1.59 -9.93 -0.38
N HIS A 102 -2.33 -11.03 -0.40
CA HIS A 102 -1.78 -12.35 -0.71
C HIS A 102 -1.23 -12.39 -2.13
N THR A 103 -1.97 -11.84 -3.10
CA THR A 103 -1.52 -11.74 -4.49
C THR A 103 -0.22 -10.93 -4.59
N PHE A 104 -0.11 -9.78 -3.88
CA PHE A 104 1.14 -9.03 -3.79
C PHE A 104 2.30 -9.93 -3.33
N ALA A 105 2.12 -10.62 -2.19
CA ALA A 105 3.18 -11.47 -1.62
C ALA A 105 3.59 -12.59 -2.59
N THR A 106 2.61 -13.29 -3.16
CA THR A 106 2.86 -14.40 -4.09
C THR A 106 3.60 -13.93 -5.34
N GLN A 107 3.18 -12.79 -5.91
CA GLN A 107 3.81 -12.26 -7.12
C GLN A 107 5.24 -11.78 -6.86
N MET A 108 5.49 -11.11 -5.73
CA MET A 108 6.84 -10.73 -5.34
C MET A 108 7.77 -11.96 -5.25
N LEU A 109 7.32 -13.03 -4.58
CA LEU A 109 8.08 -14.28 -4.48
C LEU A 109 8.28 -14.94 -5.84
N SER A 110 7.25 -15.02 -6.67
CA SER A 110 7.32 -15.61 -8.02
C SER A 110 8.27 -14.84 -8.95
N ASN A 111 8.45 -13.54 -8.70
CA ASN A 111 9.37 -12.68 -9.44
C ASN A 111 10.77 -12.62 -8.80
N GLY A 112 11.07 -13.51 -7.86
CA GLY A 112 12.42 -13.68 -7.30
C GLY A 112 12.74 -12.86 -6.06
N ALA A 113 11.79 -12.12 -5.47
CA ALA A 113 12.03 -11.50 -4.18
C ALA A 113 12.23 -12.56 -3.10
N ASP A 114 13.19 -12.38 -2.23
CA ASP A 114 13.40 -13.29 -1.11
C ASP A 114 12.27 -13.19 -0.08
N LEU A 115 12.01 -14.31 0.62
CA LEU A 115 10.92 -14.42 1.59
C LEU A 115 11.04 -13.39 2.73
N ARG A 116 12.25 -13.12 3.18
CA ARG A 116 12.51 -12.20 4.31
C ARG A 116 12.18 -10.75 3.92
N THR A 117 12.54 -10.35 2.71
CA THR A 117 12.18 -9.04 2.14
C THR A 117 10.66 -8.90 2.04
N VAL A 118 9.96 -9.90 1.48
CA VAL A 118 8.49 -9.87 1.39
C VAL A 118 7.83 -9.79 2.76
N GLN A 119 8.31 -10.56 3.75
CA GLN A 119 7.80 -10.50 5.13
C GLN A 119 8.01 -9.12 5.76
N THR A 120 9.13 -8.49 5.50
CA THR A 120 9.45 -7.14 6.00
C THR A 120 8.54 -6.08 5.35
N LEU A 121 8.37 -6.11 4.04
CA LEU A 121 7.44 -5.24 3.32
C LEU A 121 6.00 -5.38 3.83
N LEU A 122 5.60 -6.60 4.14
CA LEU A 122 4.29 -6.88 4.71
C LEU A 122 4.16 -6.46 6.18
N GLY A 123 5.25 -6.20 6.90
CA GLY A 123 5.23 -5.84 8.31
C GLY A 123 4.82 -7.03 9.20
N HIS A 124 5.39 -8.21 9.00
CA HIS A 124 5.24 -9.35 9.87
C HIS A 124 6.12 -9.20 11.10
N SER A 125 5.52 -9.03 12.27
CA SER A 125 6.18 -8.64 13.53
C SER A 125 7.08 -9.71 14.16
N ARG A 126 7.10 -10.94 13.69
CA ARG A 126 7.88 -12.03 14.27
C ARG A 126 9.37 -12.09 13.86
N ILE A 127 9.80 -11.24 12.93
CA ILE A 127 11.21 -11.15 12.50
C ILE A 127 11.82 -9.79 12.84
N ALA A 128 11.09 -8.92 13.51
CA ALA A 128 11.60 -7.66 14.01
C ALA A 128 12.38 -7.85 15.32
N THR A 129 13.50 -8.55 15.30
CA THR A 129 14.61 -8.17 16.16
C THR A 129 14.93 -6.73 15.82
N THR A 130 14.99 -5.92 16.85
CA THR A 130 15.31 -4.49 16.85
C THR A 130 16.66 -4.26 16.15
N GLN A 131 16.71 -4.32 14.85
CA GLN A 131 17.81 -3.77 14.07
C GLN A 131 17.33 -2.43 13.53
N ILE A 132 17.97 -1.41 14.02
CA ILE A 132 17.98 -0.05 13.50
C ILE A 132 17.99 -0.16 11.97
N TYR A 133 16.91 0.27 11.33
CA TYR A 133 16.83 0.35 9.88
C TYR A 133 17.85 1.39 9.42
N THR A 134 19.06 0.94 9.14
CA THR A 134 20.07 1.75 8.50
C THR A 134 19.63 2.07 7.08
N HIS A 135 20.06 3.21 6.56
CA HIS A 135 19.79 3.64 5.19
C HIS A 135 20.08 2.55 4.13
N VAL A 136 21.01 1.65 4.40
CA VAL A 136 21.40 0.53 3.53
C VAL A 136 20.27 -0.51 3.42
N ALA A 137 19.67 -0.94 4.54
CA ALA A 137 18.59 -1.93 4.53
C ALA A 137 17.32 -1.42 3.80
N ASN A 138 17.09 -0.10 3.79
CA ASN A 138 15.99 0.49 3.04
C ASN A 138 16.25 0.46 1.53
N LYS A 139 17.50 0.66 1.10
CA LYS A 139 17.88 0.65 -0.32
C LYS A 139 17.72 -0.75 -0.91
N ASP A 140 18.17 -1.78 -0.22
CA ASP A 140 18.03 -3.17 -0.66
C ASP A 140 16.56 -3.60 -0.78
N MET A 141 15.71 -3.15 0.14
CA MET A 141 14.26 -3.41 0.09
C MET A 141 13.58 -2.66 -1.05
N GLU A 142 14.01 -1.43 -1.32
CA GLU A 142 13.52 -0.63 -2.44
C GLU A 142 13.88 -1.28 -3.77
N GLU A 143 15.13 -1.65 -3.96
CA GLU A 143 15.61 -2.35 -5.17
C GLU A 143 14.89 -3.68 -5.37
N SER A 144 14.72 -4.49 -4.33
CA SER A 144 13.99 -5.75 -4.38
C SER A 144 12.53 -5.54 -4.74
N TYR A 145 11.87 -4.50 -4.22
CA TYR A 145 10.50 -4.16 -4.60
C TYR A 145 10.39 -3.82 -6.08
N PHE A 146 11.21 -2.89 -6.56
CA PHE A 146 11.14 -2.44 -7.95
C PHE A 146 11.53 -3.52 -8.95
N ASN A 147 12.43 -4.43 -8.59
CA ASN A 147 12.84 -5.55 -9.44
C ASN A 147 11.82 -6.69 -9.46
N SER A 148 11.00 -6.86 -8.43
CA SER A 148 10.14 -8.04 -8.27
C SER A 148 8.63 -7.73 -8.33
N HIS A 149 8.22 -6.46 -8.35
CA HIS A 149 6.80 -6.14 -8.43
C HIS A 149 6.30 -6.22 -9.88
N PRO A 150 5.21 -6.96 -10.19
CA PRO A 150 4.78 -7.29 -11.56
C PRO A 150 4.29 -6.11 -12.39
N ARG A 151 4.10 -4.93 -11.79
CA ARG A 151 3.68 -3.69 -12.46
C ARG A 151 4.75 -2.60 -12.43
N VAL A 152 5.97 -2.97 -12.16
CA VAL A 152 7.13 -2.10 -12.35
C VAL A 152 7.68 -2.42 -13.73
N GLU A 153 7.63 -1.45 -14.64
CA GLU A 153 8.34 -1.55 -15.90
C GLU A 153 9.83 -1.53 -15.59
N THR A 154 10.55 -2.53 -16.06
CA THR A 154 12.02 -2.61 -15.93
C THR A 154 12.62 -1.33 -16.50
N ARG A 155 13.33 -0.60 -15.67
CA ARG A 155 14.12 0.58 -16.09
C ARG A 155 15.28 0.14 -16.95
#